data_7370869877f222589608cf6d4a2de252
#
_entry.id   7370869877f222589608cf6d4a2de252
#
_cell.length_a   1.000
_cell.length_b   1.000
_cell.length_c   1.000
_cell.angle_alpha   90.00
_cell.angle_beta   90.00
_cell.angle_gamma   90.00
#
_symmetry.space_group_name_H-M   'P 1'
#
loop_
_entity.id
_entity.type
_entity.pdbx_description
1 polymer ?
#
loop_
_entity_poly.entity_id
_entity_poly.type
_entity_poly.pdbx_seq_one_letter_code
_entity_poly.pdbx_strand_id
1 'polypeptide(L)'
;FHLLFVPGSVALLADAVGFSTLLVIEIGVIRELAISASIGVAVIIFTKMFLLPVLMSYTDVTERGLKQVAKQEASKHTVSHLLSRLTEKKVAYGVSAAAALILVAGLFASADIKIGDLDPGAPELRPDSRYNQDVKFLVENYSTSSDVFVVMVETPAGECGAYPVASAVDRFQWEMENLEGVEGTVSLFTVMKNIIAGFNGGNPKWLAISRDRFISNGAHKNIPTTLYNSECSMTPVILFLSDHKAETLERVVAKVQAFAAENDSADAKFILAAGNSGIEAATNIVVEQAQKTMLLLVYGIVGALVWWEFKSFRVMLAIMIPLFITEVLCKVIMVQLNLGIKVATLPVIALGVGIGVDYGIYIYNRLESFLAKGLNFKDAYFETLRSTGVAVALTAVTLALGVFTWAFSAIKFQADMGLLLAFM
;
A
#
# COMPACT_ATOMS: atom_id res chain seq x y z
N PHE A 1 14.08 -30.89 -18.96
CA PHE A 1 14.52 -29.49 -18.87
C PHE A 1 13.87 -28.64 -19.97
N HIS A 2 13.92 -29.08 -21.23
CA HIS A 2 13.37 -28.33 -22.39
C HIS A 2 11.89 -27.96 -22.23
N LEU A 3 11.07 -28.83 -21.63
CA LEU A 3 9.63 -28.62 -21.42
C LEU A 3 9.33 -27.55 -20.32
N LEU A 4 10.25 -27.28 -19.43
CA LEU A 4 10.08 -26.33 -18.34
C LEU A 4 10.83 -25.01 -18.55
N PHE A 5 11.73 -24.97 -19.53
CA PHE A 5 12.59 -23.81 -19.76
C PHE A 5 11.80 -22.58 -20.22
N VAL A 6 10.98 -22.75 -21.26
CA VAL A 6 10.20 -21.62 -21.81
C VAL A 6 9.16 -21.12 -20.82
N PRO A 7 8.24 -21.97 -20.28
CA PRO A 7 7.25 -21.47 -19.33
C PRO A 7 7.86 -20.97 -18.03
N GLY A 8 8.97 -21.56 -17.55
CA GLY A 8 9.69 -21.07 -16.41
C GLY A 8 10.37 -19.71 -16.64
N SER A 9 10.85 -19.45 -17.85
CA SER A 9 11.41 -18.14 -18.22
C SER A 9 10.33 -17.07 -18.28
N VAL A 10 9.17 -17.40 -18.86
CA VAL A 10 8.02 -16.46 -18.96
C VAL A 10 7.48 -16.13 -17.58
N ALA A 11 7.34 -17.13 -16.70
CA ALA A 11 6.92 -16.97 -15.33
C ALA A 11 7.84 -16.01 -14.56
N LEU A 12 9.15 -16.26 -14.56
CA LEU A 12 10.12 -15.37 -13.91
C LEU A 12 10.19 -13.97 -14.54
N LEU A 13 9.94 -13.85 -15.84
CA LEU A 13 9.81 -12.54 -16.49
C LEU A 13 8.55 -11.80 -16.04
N ALA A 14 7.44 -12.51 -15.83
CA ALA A 14 6.22 -11.93 -15.30
C ALA A 14 6.43 -11.38 -13.89
N ASP A 15 7.18 -12.09 -13.04
CA ASP A 15 7.59 -11.61 -11.73
C ASP A 15 8.44 -10.33 -11.82
N ALA A 16 9.48 -10.34 -12.65
CA ALA A 16 10.36 -9.17 -12.83
C ALA A 16 9.57 -7.95 -13.32
N VAL A 17 8.64 -8.16 -14.23
CA VAL A 17 7.74 -7.12 -14.74
C VAL A 17 6.77 -6.67 -13.64
N GLY A 18 6.20 -7.58 -12.88
CA GLY A 18 5.33 -7.27 -11.74
C GLY A 18 6.02 -6.32 -10.76
N PHE A 19 7.27 -6.59 -10.37
CA PHE A 19 8.06 -5.67 -9.55
C PHE A 19 8.35 -4.35 -10.26
N SER A 20 8.67 -4.37 -11.56
CA SER A 20 8.97 -3.16 -12.32
C SER A 20 7.77 -2.21 -12.44
N THR A 21 6.54 -2.70 -12.39
CA THR A 21 5.35 -1.84 -12.43
C THR A 21 5.23 -0.95 -11.19
N LEU A 22 5.85 -1.33 -10.06
CA LEU A 22 5.90 -0.50 -8.86
C LEU A 22 6.73 0.78 -9.05
N LEU A 23 7.59 0.86 -10.09
CA LEU A 23 8.37 2.08 -10.40
C LEU A 23 7.51 3.28 -10.77
N VAL A 24 6.27 3.04 -11.19
CA VAL A 24 5.31 4.10 -11.51
C VAL A 24 4.86 4.87 -10.26
N ILE A 25 4.99 4.25 -9.08
CA ILE A 25 4.61 4.86 -7.82
C ILE A 25 5.66 5.90 -7.42
N GLU A 26 5.25 7.15 -7.21
CA GLU A 26 6.15 8.25 -6.87
C GLU A 26 6.52 8.31 -5.38
N ILE A 27 6.80 7.15 -4.78
CA ILE A 27 7.25 7.00 -3.40
C ILE A 27 8.63 6.34 -3.41
N GLY A 28 9.64 7.02 -2.86
CA GLY A 28 11.05 6.61 -2.92
C GLY A 28 11.29 5.18 -2.45
N VAL A 29 10.77 4.81 -1.29
CA VAL A 29 10.91 3.46 -0.70
C VAL A 29 10.35 2.36 -1.61
N ILE A 30 9.21 2.61 -2.27
CA ILE A 30 8.62 1.64 -3.20
C ILE A 30 9.46 1.51 -4.46
N ARG A 31 10.00 2.62 -4.98
CA ARG A 31 10.90 2.59 -6.15
C ARG A 31 12.19 1.81 -5.87
N GLU A 32 12.79 2.00 -4.70
CA GLU A 32 13.98 1.25 -4.27
C GLU A 32 13.67 -0.23 -4.12
N LEU A 33 12.53 -0.58 -3.52
CA LEU A 33 12.04 -1.96 -3.44
C LEU A 33 11.85 -2.55 -4.84
N ALA A 34 11.21 -1.84 -5.74
CA ALA A 34 10.95 -2.28 -7.11
C ALA A 34 12.25 -2.56 -7.88
N ILE A 35 13.23 -1.66 -7.81
CA ILE A 35 14.53 -1.83 -8.46
C ILE A 35 15.26 -3.04 -7.88
N SER A 36 15.38 -3.10 -6.55
CA SER A 36 16.10 -4.18 -5.86
C SER A 36 15.48 -5.55 -6.13
N ALA A 37 14.15 -5.64 -6.06
CA ALA A 37 13.42 -6.88 -6.32
C ALA A 37 13.49 -7.30 -7.80
N SER A 38 13.35 -6.36 -8.75
CA SER A 38 13.47 -6.66 -10.19
C SER A 38 14.86 -7.19 -10.56
N ILE A 39 15.91 -6.58 -10.00
CA ILE A 39 17.30 -7.06 -10.19
C ILE A 39 17.46 -8.45 -9.53
N GLY A 40 16.92 -8.62 -8.31
CA GLY A 40 16.97 -9.91 -7.60
C GLY A 40 16.33 -11.03 -8.41
N VAL A 41 15.13 -10.80 -8.96
CA VAL A 41 14.45 -11.78 -9.83
C VAL A 41 15.24 -12.05 -11.11
N ALA A 42 15.83 -11.02 -11.74
CA ALA A 42 16.68 -11.21 -12.92
C ALA A 42 17.89 -12.11 -12.61
N VAL A 43 18.53 -11.93 -11.46
CA VAL A 43 19.64 -12.81 -11.00
C VAL A 43 19.14 -14.23 -10.73
N ILE A 44 17.94 -14.38 -10.15
CA ILE A 44 17.30 -15.69 -9.91
C ILE A 44 17.02 -16.40 -11.24
N ILE A 45 16.57 -15.70 -12.26
CA ILE A 45 16.40 -16.28 -13.62
C ILE A 45 17.71 -16.92 -14.07
N PHE A 46 18.80 -16.16 -13.99
CA PHE A 46 20.10 -16.64 -14.42
C PHE A 46 20.58 -17.86 -13.60
N THR A 47 20.50 -17.79 -12.27
CA THR A 47 20.96 -18.88 -11.40
C THR A 47 20.11 -20.15 -11.52
N LYS A 48 18.79 -20.01 -11.63
CA LYS A 48 17.89 -21.18 -11.78
C LYS A 48 18.00 -21.82 -13.18
N MET A 49 18.17 -21.03 -14.23
CA MET A 49 18.25 -21.56 -15.59
C MET A 49 19.59 -22.19 -15.93
N PHE A 50 20.67 -21.70 -15.36
CA PHE A 50 22.03 -22.18 -15.69
C PHE A 50 22.66 -22.95 -14.54
N LEU A 51 22.70 -22.42 -13.32
CA LEU A 51 23.43 -23.04 -12.22
C LEU A 51 22.72 -24.28 -11.68
N LEU A 52 21.40 -24.22 -11.52
CA LEU A 52 20.65 -25.35 -10.97
C LEU A 52 20.77 -26.63 -11.81
N PRO A 53 20.59 -26.63 -13.14
CA PRO A 53 20.80 -27.84 -13.94
C PRO A 53 22.23 -28.37 -13.88
N VAL A 54 23.23 -27.48 -13.85
CA VAL A 54 24.63 -27.90 -13.70
C VAL A 54 24.85 -28.58 -12.37
N LEU A 55 24.36 -28.00 -11.25
CA LEU A 55 24.48 -28.62 -9.94
C LEU A 55 23.72 -29.96 -9.85
N MET A 56 22.55 -30.04 -10.47
CA MET A 56 21.78 -31.29 -10.51
C MET A 56 22.46 -32.39 -11.33
N SER A 57 23.30 -32.04 -12.32
CA SER A 57 24.05 -33.03 -13.09
C SER A 57 25.13 -33.78 -12.27
N TYR A 58 25.54 -33.22 -11.13
CA TYR A 58 26.46 -33.85 -10.20
C TYR A 58 25.77 -34.68 -9.11
N THR A 59 24.41 -34.65 -9.07
CA THR A 59 23.66 -35.40 -8.05
C THR A 59 22.96 -36.60 -8.69
N ASP A 60 23.22 -37.78 -8.15
CA ASP A 60 22.53 -38.99 -8.54
C ASP A 60 21.16 -39.10 -7.84
N VAL A 61 20.21 -39.76 -8.49
CA VAL A 61 18.89 -40.04 -7.90
C VAL A 61 19.06 -41.20 -6.90
N THR A 62 18.81 -40.94 -5.62
CA THR A 62 18.90 -41.96 -4.59
C THR A 62 17.80 -43.02 -4.74
N GLU A 63 18.10 -44.29 -4.36
CA GLU A 63 17.09 -45.35 -4.37
C GLU A 63 15.87 -45.02 -3.50
N ARG A 64 16.05 -44.24 -2.43
CA ARG A 64 14.95 -43.75 -1.60
C ARG A 64 14.03 -42.80 -2.38
N GLY A 65 14.62 -41.90 -3.17
CA GLY A 65 13.87 -41.00 -4.06
C GLY A 65 13.06 -41.76 -5.09
N LEU A 66 13.67 -42.78 -5.75
CA LEU A 66 12.97 -43.63 -6.71
C LEU A 66 11.81 -44.38 -6.07
N LYS A 67 11.99 -44.97 -4.87
CA LYS A 67 10.93 -45.64 -4.13
C LYS A 67 9.82 -44.68 -3.70
N GLN A 68 10.16 -43.43 -3.37
CA GLN A 68 9.18 -42.43 -2.99
C GLN A 68 8.34 -41.98 -4.19
N VAL A 69 8.94 -41.78 -5.36
CA VAL A 69 8.24 -41.48 -6.61
C VAL A 69 7.31 -42.64 -6.98
N ALA A 70 7.78 -43.89 -6.98
CA ALA A 70 6.97 -45.05 -7.25
C ALA A 70 5.81 -45.19 -6.26
N LYS A 71 6.00 -44.93 -4.99
CA LYS A 71 4.95 -44.92 -3.98
C LYS A 71 3.93 -43.80 -4.22
N GLN A 72 4.39 -42.63 -4.66
CA GLN A 72 3.51 -41.51 -5.01
C GLN A 72 2.69 -41.80 -6.26
N GLU A 73 3.28 -42.45 -7.26
CA GLU A 73 2.55 -42.92 -8.45
C GLU A 73 1.52 -43.99 -8.14
N ALA A 74 1.79 -44.88 -7.19
CA ALA A 74 0.86 -45.95 -6.76
C ALA A 74 -0.21 -45.46 -5.75
N SER A 75 -0.10 -44.25 -5.23
CA SER A 75 -1.03 -43.68 -4.24
C SER A 75 -2.41 -43.39 -4.88
N LYS A 76 -3.48 -43.55 -4.06
CA LYS A 76 -4.83 -43.13 -4.49
C LYS A 76 -4.86 -41.59 -4.55
N HIS A 77 -4.80 -41.03 -5.75
CA HIS A 77 -4.88 -39.57 -5.99
C HIS A 77 -6.32 -39.05 -5.81
N THR A 78 -6.89 -39.20 -4.61
CA THR A 78 -8.28 -38.84 -4.28
C THR A 78 -8.57 -37.37 -4.56
N VAL A 79 -7.64 -36.48 -4.23
CA VAL A 79 -7.78 -35.05 -4.46
C VAL A 79 -7.77 -34.72 -5.96
N SER A 80 -6.87 -35.32 -6.74
CA SER A 80 -6.81 -35.12 -8.20
C SER A 80 -8.08 -35.67 -8.89
N HIS A 81 -8.64 -36.79 -8.40
CA HIS A 81 -9.93 -37.31 -8.86
C HIS A 81 -11.11 -36.39 -8.52
N LEU A 82 -11.12 -35.84 -7.30
CA LEU A 82 -12.16 -34.88 -6.91
C LEU A 82 -12.10 -33.62 -7.78
N LEU A 83 -10.91 -33.06 -7.95
CA LEU A 83 -10.71 -31.87 -8.77
C LEU A 83 -10.97 -32.14 -10.27
N SER A 84 -10.69 -33.35 -10.79
CA SER A 84 -10.98 -33.66 -12.17
C SER A 84 -12.48 -33.63 -12.50
N ARG A 85 -13.38 -33.78 -11.50
CA ARG A 85 -14.83 -33.58 -11.69
C ARG A 85 -15.19 -32.15 -12.07
N LEU A 86 -14.35 -31.18 -11.80
CA LEU A 86 -14.54 -29.77 -12.23
C LEU A 86 -14.59 -29.63 -13.76
N THR A 87 -14.09 -30.62 -14.52
CA THR A 87 -14.19 -30.67 -15.98
C THR A 87 -15.55 -31.11 -16.49
N GLU A 88 -16.44 -31.67 -15.63
CA GLU A 88 -17.79 -32.04 -16.00
C GLU A 88 -18.65 -30.78 -16.19
N LYS A 89 -19.33 -30.64 -17.33
CA LYS A 89 -20.06 -29.42 -17.71
C LYS A 89 -20.97 -28.87 -16.62
N LYS A 90 -21.74 -29.73 -15.93
CA LYS A 90 -22.65 -29.28 -14.86
C LYS A 90 -21.89 -28.70 -13.66
N VAL A 91 -20.80 -29.36 -13.25
CA VAL A 91 -19.95 -28.90 -12.14
C VAL A 91 -19.21 -27.62 -12.54
N ALA A 92 -18.66 -27.57 -13.74
CA ALA A 92 -17.97 -26.38 -14.27
C ALA A 92 -18.89 -25.16 -14.28
N TYR A 93 -20.14 -25.27 -14.76
CA TYR A 93 -21.10 -24.17 -14.72
C TYR A 93 -21.44 -23.76 -13.28
N GLY A 94 -21.60 -24.71 -12.38
CA GLY A 94 -21.87 -24.43 -10.96
C GLY A 94 -20.72 -23.67 -10.30
N VAL A 95 -19.48 -24.11 -10.52
CA VAL A 95 -18.28 -23.43 -9.98
C VAL A 95 -18.08 -22.05 -10.60
N SER A 96 -18.29 -21.91 -11.92
CA SER A 96 -18.19 -20.59 -12.58
C SER A 96 -19.26 -19.62 -12.08
N ALA A 97 -20.49 -20.08 -11.85
CA ALA A 97 -21.56 -19.27 -11.27
C ALA A 97 -21.23 -18.87 -9.81
N ALA A 98 -20.71 -19.79 -9.01
CA ALA A 98 -20.26 -19.49 -7.65
C ALA A 98 -19.11 -18.47 -7.64
N ALA A 99 -18.12 -18.62 -8.53
CA ALA A 99 -17.02 -17.67 -8.67
C ALA A 99 -17.51 -16.27 -9.08
N ALA A 100 -18.47 -16.20 -10.02
CA ALA A 100 -19.08 -14.94 -10.42
C ALA A 100 -19.86 -14.29 -9.25
N LEU A 101 -20.57 -15.08 -8.47
CA LEU A 101 -21.31 -14.61 -7.30
C LEU A 101 -20.33 -14.10 -6.20
N ILE A 102 -19.24 -14.84 -5.94
CA ILE A 102 -18.18 -14.42 -5.03
C ILE A 102 -17.54 -13.12 -5.50
N LEU A 103 -17.28 -12.98 -6.80
CA LEU A 103 -16.73 -11.76 -7.37
C LEU A 103 -17.68 -10.57 -7.16
N VAL A 104 -18.96 -10.73 -7.49
CA VAL A 104 -19.94 -9.66 -7.32
C VAL A 104 -20.09 -9.28 -5.83
N ALA A 105 -20.26 -10.26 -4.95
CA ALA A 105 -20.33 -10.01 -3.52
C ALA A 105 -19.04 -9.36 -2.98
N GLY A 106 -17.89 -9.81 -3.46
CA GLY A 106 -16.60 -9.26 -3.11
C GLY A 106 -16.42 -7.80 -3.55
N LEU A 107 -16.87 -7.46 -4.76
CA LEU A 107 -16.83 -6.07 -5.25
C LEU A 107 -17.69 -5.14 -4.38
N PHE A 108 -18.87 -5.58 -3.95
CA PHE A 108 -19.68 -4.80 -3.01
C PHE A 108 -19.02 -4.69 -1.63
N ALA A 109 -18.51 -5.79 -1.10
CA ALA A 109 -17.86 -5.80 0.22
C ALA A 109 -16.53 -5.04 0.25
N SER A 110 -15.84 -4.89 -0.89
CA SER A 110 -14.59 -4.13 -1.00
C SER A 110 -14.79 -2.65 -1.34
N ALA A 111 -16.04 -2.20 -1.55
CA ALA A 111 -16.33 -0.81 -1.91
C ALA A 111 -15.95 0.18 -0.78
N ASP A 112 -16.00 -0.28 0.47
CA ASP A 112 -15.69 0.53 1.65
C ASP A 112 -14.19 0.53 2.00
N ILE A 113 -13.32 0.10 1.08
CA ILE A 113 -11.87 0.10 1.33
C ILE A 113 -11.35 1.53 1.43
N LYS A 114 -10.67 1.83 2.52
CA LYS A 114 -10.12 3.15 2.81
C LYS A 114 -8.66 3.24 2.36
N ILE A 115 -8.22 4.45 2.04
CA ILE A 115 -6.83 4.74 1.68
C ILE A 115 -6.16 5.40 2.87
N GLY A 116 -4.90 5.04 3.15
CA GLY A 116 -4.13 5.56 4.27
C GLY A 116 -4.17 4.68 5.51
N ASP A 117 -3.57 5.17 6.57
CA ASP A 117 -3.56 4.48 7.86
C ASP A 117 -4.87 4.68 8.61
N LEU A 118 -5.31 3.62 9.29
CA LEU A 118 -6.56 3.61 10.05
C LEU A 118 -6.32 3.46 11.56
N ASP A 119 -5.07 3.25 11.97
CA ASP A 119 -4.67 3.13 13.37
C ASP A 119 -4.12 4.46 13.88
N PRO A 120 -4.40 4.84 15.14
CA PRO A 120 -3.76 6.01 15.77
C PRO A 120 -2.31 5.69 16.19
N GLY A 121 -1.49 6.72 16.36
CA GLY A 121 -0.09 6.61 16.79
C GLY A 121 0.86 6.31 15.64
N ALA A 122 1.99 5.65 15.87
CA ALA A 122 2.93 5.27 14.81
C ALA A 122 2.40 4.02 14.09
N PRO A 123 1.97 4.13 12.81
CA PRO A 123 1.29 3.06 12.08
C PRO A 123 2.21 1.89 11.75
N GLU A 124 3.51 2.09 11.81
CA GLU A 124 4.52 1.04 11.63
C GLU A 124 4.65 0.12 12.85
N LEU A 125 4.19 0.59 14.01
CA LEU A 125 4.27 -0.15 15.28
C LEU A 125 2.93 -0.83 15.60
N ARG A 126 3.01 -1.86 16.42
CA ARG A 126 1.79 -2.50 16.93
C ARG A 126 1.02 -1.55 17.86
N PRO A 127 -0.32 -1.63 17.90
CA PRO A 127 -1.14 -0.77 18.77
C PRO A 127 -0.79 -0.92 20.26
N ASP A 128 -0.33 -2.10 20.69
CA ASP A 128 0.09 -2.42 22.05
C ASP A 128 1.55 -2.03 22.37
N SER A 129 2.26 -1.42 21.41
CA SER A 129 3.62 -0.91 21.64
C SER A 129 3.60 0.18 22.70
N ARG A 130 4.67 0.27 23.49
CA ARG A 130 4.78 1.31 24.53
C ARG A 130 4.64 2.71 23.93
N TYR A 131 5.24 2.96 22.77
CA TYR A 131 5.12 4.26 22.09
C TYR A 131 3.65 4.63 21.79
N ASN A 132 2.89 3.71 21.21
CA ASN A 132 1.49 3.98 20.87
C ASN A 132 0.59 4.13 22.12
N GLN A 133 0.91 3.43 23.21
CA GLN A 133 0.24 3.62 24.48
C GLN A 133 0.55 5.00 25.09
N ASP A 134 1.82 5.42 25.06
CA ASP A 134 2.25 6.73 25.56
C ASP A 134 1.63 7.87 24.71
N VAL A 135 1.61 7.74 23.37
CA VAL A 135 0.95 8.71 22.47
C VAL A 135 -0.55 8.80 22.77
N LYS A 136 -1.22 7.65 22.91
CA LYS A 136 -2.65 7.61 23.28
C LYS A 136 -2.92 8.36 24.58
N PHE A 137 -2.09 8.14 25.59
CA PHE A 137 -2.20 8.84 26.87
C PHE A 137 -2.03 10.36 26.71
N LEU A 138 -1.07 10.80 25.89
CA LEU A 138 -0.85 12.22 25.62
C LEU A 138 -2.06 12.87 24.94
N VAL A 139 -2.61 12.23 23.90
CA VAL A 139 -3.78 12.77 23.17
C VAL A 139 -5.03 12.82 24.05
N GLU A 140 -5.24 11.82 24.92
CA GLU A 140 -6.42 11.76 25.79
C GLU A 140 -6.37 12.76 26.97
N ASN A 141 -5.17 13.22 27.37
CA ASN A 141 -5.00 14.03 28.59
C ASN A 141 -4.45 15.43 28.35
N TYR A 142 -3.97 15.75 27.16
CA TYR A 142 -3.37 17.03 26.83
C TYR A 142 -3.89 17.56 25.48
N SER A 143 -4.01 18.88 25.34
CA SER A 143 -4.38 19.55 24.09
C SER A 143 -3.18 19.59 23.12
N THR A 144 -2.53 18.44 22.90
CA THR A 144 -1.39 18.30 22.00
C THR A 144 -1.35 16.87 21.45
N SER A 145 -0.70 16.70 20.32
CA SER A 145 -0.58 15.40 19.67
C SER A 145 0.79 15.27 19.00
N SER A 146 1.22 14.04 18.75
CA SER A 146 2.33 13.74 17.87
C SER A 146 1.97 13.89 16.38
N ASP A 147 0.69 13.94 16.07
CA ASP A 147 0.16 14.07 14.71
C ASP A 147 0.11 15.53 14.31
N VAL A 148 1.26 16.00 13.80
CA VAL A 148 1.47 17.40 13.46
C VAL A 148 1.25 17.63 11.97
N PHE A 149 0.28 18.48 11.66
CA PHE A 149 0.01 18.98 10.32
C PHE A 149 0.40 20.46 10.24
N VAL A 150 1.21 20.84 9.25
CA VAL A 150 1.70 22.21 9.13
C VAL A 150 1.24 22.84 7.83
N VAL A 151 0.60 23.99 7.93
CA VAL A 151 0.29 24.86 6.81
C VAL A 151 1.31 25.99 6.76
N MET A 152 1.99 26.14 5.64
CA MET A 152 2.95 27.22 5.45
C MET A 152 2.22 28.43 4.89
N VAL A 153 2.46 29.58 5.50
CA VAL A 153 1.93 30.86 5.01
C VAL A 153 3.05 31.64 4.37
N GLU A 154 2.99 31.79 3.05
CA GLU A 154 3.92 32.58 2.26
C GLU A 154 3.49 34.04 2.25
N THR A 155 4.44 34.95 2.47
CA THR A 155 4.22 36.39 2.55
C THR A 155 5.31 37.13 1.79
N PRO A 156 5.14 38.40 1.47
CA PRO A 156 6.25 39.24 1.01
C PRO A 156 7.40 39.28 2.02
N ALA A 157 8.63 39.39 1.54
CA ALA A 157 9.83 39.43 2.40
C ALA A 157 9.76 40.58 3.43
N GLY A 158 10.02 40.24 4.67
CA GLY A 158 9.97 41.20 5.81
C GLY A 158 8.55 41.44 6.35
N GLU A 159 7.52 40.84 5.79
CA GLU A 159 6.11 41.12 6.16
C GLU A 159 5.42 39.96 6.91
N CYS A 160 6.13 38.90 7.30
CA CYS A 160 5.52 37.74 7.98
C CYS A 160 4.85 38.09 9.33
N GLY A 161 5.18 39.22 9.95
CA GLY A 161 4.57 39.76 11.17
C GLY A 161 3.55 40.88 10.93
N ALA A 162 3.23 41.21 9.68
CA ALA A 162 2.32 42.31 9.34
C ALA A 162 0.86 42.03 9.76
N TYR A 163 0.12 43.08 10.05
CA TYR A 163 -1.27 42.96 10.52
C TYR A 163 -2.20 42.25 9.53
N PRO A 164 -2.11 42.48 8.21
CA PRO A 164 -2.97 41.69 7.25
C PRO A 164 -2.70 40.19 7.36
N VAL A 165 -1.44 39.77 7.40
CA VAL A 165 -1.03 38.37 7.58
C VAL A 165 -1.53 37.83 8.92
N ALA A 166 -1.32 38.59 10.00
CA ALA A 166 -1.76 38.25 11.34
C ALA A 166 -3.28 38.00 11.39
N SER A 167 -4.07 38.88 10.77
CA SER A 167 -5.53 38.75 10.73
C SER A 167 -5.99 37.54 9.93
N ALA A 168 -5.34 37.25 8.79
CA ALA A 168 -5.64 36.09 7.96
C ALA A 168 -5.31 34.77 8.70
N VAL A 169 -4.14 34.70 9.35
CA VAL A 169 -3.72 33.53 10.13
C VAL A 169 -4.60 33.32 11.35
N ASP A 170 -4.98 34.37 12.08
CA ASP A 170 -5.86 34.26 13.25
C ASP A 170 -7.24 33.71 12.88
N ARG A 171 -7.79 34.17 11.76
CA ARG A 171 -9.04 33.65 11.19
C ARG A 171 -8.88 32.19 10.78
N PHE A 172 -7.78 31.85 10.12
CA PHE A 172 -7.48 30.47 9.73
C PHE A 172 -7.41 29.56 10.96
N GLN A 173 -6.69 29.95 11.99
CA GLN A 173 -6.58 29.18 13.23
C GLN A 173 -7.94 28.97 13.86
N TRP A 174 -8.77 30.01 13.94
CA TRP A 174 -10.13 29.89 14.49
C TRP A 174 -10.98 28.89 13.71
N GLU A 175 -10.92 28.92 12.39
CA GLU A 175 -11.66 27.96 11.55
C GLU A 175 -11.14 26.53 11.70
N MET A 176 -9.82 26.35 11.86
CA MET A 176 -9.22 25.03 12.07
C MET A 176 -9.51 24.47 13.45
N GLU A 177 -9.46 25.29 14.51
CA GLU A 177 -9.76 24.87 15.88
C GLU A 177 -11.23 24.45 16.06
N ASN A 178 -12.13 24.89 15.20
CA ASN A 178 -13.51 24.44 15.17
C ASN A 178 -13.76 23.23 14.25
N LEU A 179 -12.72 22.69 13.62
CA LEU A 179 -12.82 21.52 12.78
C LEU A 179 -12.63 20.25 13.62
N GLU A 180 -13.54 19.28 13.47
CA GLU A 180 -13.41 17.97 14.12
C GLU A 180 -12.11 17.28 13.71
N GLY A 181 -11.33 16.84 14.68
CA GLY A 181 -10.03 16.20 14.49
C GLY A 181 -8.84 17.15 14.65
N VAL A 182 -9.07 18.42 14.96
CA VAL A 182 -8.02 19.39 15.32
C VAL A 182 -8.12 19.70 16.80
N GLU A 183 -7.08 19.35 17.57
CA GLU A 183 -7.01 19.54 19.02
C GLU A 183 -6.53 20.94 19.41
N GLY A 184 -5.78 21.59 18.52
CA GLY A 184 -5.28 22.94 18.76
C GLY A 184 -4.36 23.41 17.64
N THR A 185 -4.06 24.71 17.67
CA THR A 185 -3.17 25.34 16.69
C THR A 185 -2.12 26.22 17.36
N VAL A 186 -0.93 26.31 16.73
CA VAL A 186 0.12 27.22 17.15
C VAL A 186 0.72 27.90 15.92
N SER A 187 0.86 29.21 16.01
CA SER A 187 1.53 30.03 15.00
C SER A 187 2.40 31.12 15.64
N LEU A 188 3.16 31.82 14.81
CA LEU A 188 3.84 33.05 15.20
C LEU A 188 2.91 34.00 15.95
N PHE A 189 1.66 34.14 15.51
CA PHE A 189 0.68 35.06 16.07
C PHE A 189 0.08 34.59 17.38
N THR A 190 -0.05 33.26 17.60
CA THR A 190 -0.41 32.69 18.89
C THR A 190 0.61 33.10 19.97
N VAL A 191 1.90 32.94 19.65
CA VAL A 191 2.99 33.30 20.54
C VAL A 191 3.04 34.81 20.72
N MET A 192 2.88 35.61 19.67
CA MET A 192 2.84 37.05 19.72
C MET A 192 1.75 37.59 20.65
N LYS A 193 0.53 37.07 20.54
CA LYS A 193 -0.59 37.44 21.44
C LYS A 193 -0.24 37.14 22.90
N ASN A 194 0.35 36.00 23.20
CA ASN A 194 0.77 35.65 24.54
C ASN A 194 1.90 36.58 25.10
N ILE A 195 2.85 36.94 24.27
CA ILE A 195 3.92 37.87 24.65
C ILE A 195 3.35 39.28 24.96
N ILE A 196 2.43 39.77 24.10
CA ILE A 196 1.77 41.06 24.31
C ILE A 196 0.96 41.05 25.62
N ALA A 197 0.19 39.99 25.87
CA ALA A 197 -0.52 39.85 27.13
C ALA A 197 0.44 39.77 28.34
N GLY A 198 1.55 39.05 28.22
CA GLY A 198 2.57 38.93 29.25
C GLY A 198 3.18 40.29 29.62
N PHE A 199 3.50 41.15 28.64
CA PHE A 199 3.98 42.53 28.87
C PHE A 199 2.96 43.42 29.58
N ASN A 200 1.66 43.03 29.53
CA ASN A 200 0.57 43.76 30.17
C ASN A 200 0.01 42.99 31.40
N GLY A 201 0.87 42.33 32.15
CA GLY A 201 0.53 41.64 33.40
C GLY A 201 -0.33 40.42 33.23
N GLY A 202 -0.35 39.80 32.07
CA GLY A 202 -1.16 38.61 31.77
C GLY A 202 -2.67 38.88 31.58
N ASN A 203 -3.05 40.14 31.43
CA ASN A 203 -4.46 40.53 31.28
C ASN A 203 -5.04 40.01 29.94
N PRO A 204 -6.10 39.20 29.96
CA PRO A 204 -6.71 38.59 28.77
C PRO A 204 -7.19 39.61 27.73
N LYS A 205 -7.45 40.84 28.08
CA LYS A 205 -7.80 41.91 27.10
C LYS A 205 -6.68 42.18 26.09
N TRP A 206 -5.43 41.82 26.41
CA TRP A 206 -4.28 41.97 25.55
C TRP A 206 -3.95 40.69 24.73
N LEU A 207 -4.73 39.65 24.85
CA LEU A 207 -4.64 38.49 23.96
C LEU A 207 -5.26 38.79 22.58
N ALA A 208 -4.69 39.82 21.94
CA ALA A 208 -5.17 40.32 20.67
C ALA A 208 -4.03 40.70 19.74
N ILE A 209 -4.26 40.64 18.44
CA ILE A 209 -3.32 41.10 17.43
C ILE A 209 -3.32 42.64 17.42
N SER A 210 -2.14 43.24 17.59
CA SER A 210 -2.02 44.68 17.50
C SER A 210 -1.92 45.16 16.06
N ARG A 211 -2.64 46.27 15.75
CA ARG A 211 -2.47 46.98 14.48
C ARG A 211 -1.21 47.84 14.48
N ASP A 212 -0.66 48.14 15.66
CA ASP A 212 0.54 48.94 15.81
C ASP A 212 1.78 48.08 15.53
N ARG A 213 2.54 48.49 14.48
CA ARG A 213 3.75 47.78 14.05
C ARG A 213 4.86 47.83 15.11
N PHE A 214 4.93 48.86 15.95
CA PHE A 214 5.93 48.94 17.02
C PHE A 214 5.68 47.91 18.11
N ILE A 215 4.42 47.69 18.49
CA ILE A 215 4.02 46.66 19.46
C ILE A 215 4.33 45.28 18.90
N SER A 216 3.92 45.01 17.66
CA SER A 216 4.18 43.75 16.97
C SER A 216 5.67 43.45 16.84
N ASN A 217 6.49 44.44 16.43
CA ASN A 217 7.93 44.29 16.32
C ASN A 217 8.60 44.07 17.69
N GLY A 218 8.08 44.74 18.76
CA GLY A 218 8.55 44.54 20.14
C GLY A 218 8.30 43.09 20.61
N ALA A 219 7.15 42.54 20.31
CA ALA A 219 6.84 41.15 20.62
C ALA A 219 7.65 40.16 19.78
N HIS A 220 7.87 40.47 18.47
CA HIS A 220 8.57 39.59 17.52
C HIS A 220 9.99 39.22 18.00
N LYS A 221 10.71 40.11 18.68
CA LYS A 221 12.04 39.82 19.22
C LYS A 221 12.09 38.64 20.20
N ASN A 222 10.98 38.30 20.79
CA ASN A 222 10.89 37.23 21.78
C ASN A 222 10.25 35.96 21.22
N ILE A 223 9.94 35.94 19.90
CA ILE A 223 9.34 34.78 19.24
C ILE A 223 10.45 33.78 18.82
N PRO A 224 10.25 32.48 19.04
CA PRO A 224 11.18 31.46 18.57
C PRO A 224 11.43 31.54 17.06
N THR A 225 12.68 31.46 16.64
CA THR A 225 13.09 31.52 15.21
C THR A 225 12.60 30.35 14.40
N THR A 226 12.05 29.32 15.03
CA THR A 226 11.40 28.17 14.37
C THR A 226 10.05 28.51 13.75
N LEU A 227 9.44 29.64 14.10
CA LEU A 227 8.13 30.07 13.62
C LEU A 227 8.17 31.05 12.45
N TYR A 228 9.33 31.31 11.89
CA TYR A 228 9.52 32.14 10.69
C TYR A 228 10.89 31.83 10.05
N ASN A 229 11.03 32.08 8.77
CA ASN A 229 12.31 31.98 8.08
C ASN A 229 13.17 33.25 8.23
N SER A 230 14.46 33.18 7.85
CA SER A 230 15.42 34.31 7.97
C SER A 230 14.99 35.57 7.23
N GLU A 231 14.22 35.44 6.14
CA GLU A 231 13.74 36.56 5.34
C GLU A 231 12.36 37.06 5.79
N CYS A 232 11.77 36.46 6.83
CA CYS A 232 10.40 36.74 7.26
C CYS A 232 9.41 36.80 6.07
N SER A 233 9.55 35.80 5.17
CA SER A 233 8.68 35.60 4.00
C SER A 233 7.82 34.33 4.12
N MET A 234 7.99 33.57 5.19
CA MET A 234 7.25 32.33 5.43
C MET A 234 7.08 32.10 6.93
N THR A 235 5.86 31.71 7.33
CA THR A 235 5.52 31.36 8.71
C THR A 235 4.67 30.09 8.74
N PRO A 236 5.00 29.11 9.59
CA PRO A 236 4.17 27.91 9.75
C PRO A 236 2.98 28.18 10.66
N VAL A 237 1.85 27.57 10.32
CA VAL A 237 0.74 27.34 11.25
C VAL A 237 0.72 25.84 11.55
N ILE A 238 0.98 25.50 12.79
CA ILE A 238 1.08 24.13 13.28
C ILE A 238 -0.28 23.73 13.81
N LEU A 239 -0.84 22.66 13.27
CA LEU A 239 -2.08 22.05 13.72
C LEU A 239 -1.74 20.73 14.42
N PHE A 240 -2.25 20.52 15.60
CA PHE A 240 -2.21 19.25 16.33
C PHE A 240 -3.49 18.49 16.05
N LEU A 241 -3.38 17.32 15.45
CA LEU A 241 -4.53 16.50 15.07
C LEU A 241 -4.79 15.44 16.14
N SER A 242 -6.04 15.03 16.31
CA SER A 242 -6.43 13.93 17.21
C SER A 242 -5.86 12.58 16.72
N ASP A 243 -5.76 12.42 15.41
CA ASP A 243 -5.16 11.27 14.74
C ASP A 243 -4.74 11.64 13.31
N HIS A 244 -4.03 10.74 12.65
CA HIS A 244 -3.62 10.89 11.24
C HIS A 244 -4.44 9.98 10.31
N LYS A 245 -5.63 9.52 10.72
CA LYS A 245 -6.47 8.70 9.86
C LYS A 245 -6.82 9.42 8.58
N ALA A 246 -6.98 8.65 7.52
CA ALA A 246 -7.30 9.19 6.19
C ALA A 246 -8.48 10.17 6.21
N GLU A 247 -9.54 9.86 6.93
CA GLU A 247 -10.73 10.72 7.03
C GLU A 247 -10.44 12.07 7.71
N THR A 248 -9.62 12.05 8.76
CA THR A 248 -9.18 13.28 9.45
C THR A 248 -8.29 14.12 8.53
N LEU A 249 -7.32 13.48 7.87
CA LEU A 249 -6.42 14.17 6.95
C LEU A 249 -7.15 14.75 5.74
N GLU A 250 -8.05 14.01 5.12
CA GLU A 250 -8.88 14.49 4.00
C GLU A 250 -9.73 15.71 4.39
N ARG A 251 -10.35 15.66 5.57
CA ARG A 251 -11.16 16.76 6.11
C ARG A 251 -10.32 18.02 6.33
N VAL A 252 -9.15 17.87 6.92
CA VAL A 252 -8.22 18.97 7.18
C VAL A 252 -7.69 19.54 5.86
N VAL A 253 -7.24 18.70 4.94
CA VAL A 253 -6.76 19.13 3.61
C VAL A 253 -7.84 19.88 2.84
N ALA A 254 -9.05 19.34 2.77
CA ALA A 254 -10.18 19.97 2.08
C ALA A 254 -10.51 21.35 2.68
N LYS A 255 -10.50 21.45 4.04
CA LYS A 255 -10.77 22.71 4.71
C LYS A 255 -9.67 23.75 4.48
N VAL A 256 -8.39 23.34 4.50
CA VAL A 256 -7.26 24.24 4.19
C VAL A 256 -7.34 24.73 2.75
N GLN A 257 -7.63 23.82 1.79
CA GLN A 257 -7.76 24.20 0.38
C GLN A 257 -8.94 25.16 0.14
N ALA A 258 -10.09 24.91 0.79
CA ALA A 258 -11.23 25.81 0.71
C ALA A 258 -10.90 27.19 1.28
N PHE A 259 -10.24 27.23 2.46
CA PHE A 259 -9.81 28.49 3.07
C PHE A 259 -8.83 29.26 2.17
N ALA A 260 -7.82 28.58 1.62
CA ALA A 260 -6.84 29.18 0.69
C ALA A 260 -7.54 29.75 -0.55
N ALA A 261 -8.45 29.00 -1.17
CA ALA A 261 -9.19 29.47 -2.34
C ALA A 261 -10.01 30.74 -2.12
N GLU A 262 -10.48 30.97 -0.88
CA GLU A 262 -11.29 32.14 -0.52
C GLU A 262 -10.45 33.31 0.02
N ASN A 263 -9.29 33.03 0.66
CA ASN A 263 -8.58 34.02 1.47
C ASN A 263 -7.15 34.30 1.00
N ASP A 264 -6.62 33.53 0.03
CA ASP A 264 -5.31 33.83 -0.55
C ASP A 264 -5.29 35.24 -1.14
N SER A 265 -4.24 35.96 -0.82
CA SER A 265 -4.03 37.35 -1.25
C SER A 265 -2.56 37.60 -1.61
N ALA A 266 -2.25 38.83 -2.03
CA ALA A 266 -0.87 39.26 -2.25
C ALA A 266 -0.06 39.27 -0.94
N ASP A 267 -0.73 39.43 0.21
CA ASP A 267 -0.09 39.52 1.53
C ASP A 267 0.12 38.17 2.20
N ALA A 268 -0.74 37.18 1.92
CA ALA A 268 -0.66 35.86 2.53
C ALA A 268 -1.21 34.77 1.59
N LYS A 269 -0.44 33.70 1.38
CA LYS A 269 -0.87 32.49 0.66
C LYS A 269 -0.69 31.27 1.56
N PHE A 270 -1.73 30.46 1.64
CA PHE A 270 -1.76 29.26 2.48
C PHE A 270 -1.38 28.03 1.64
N ILE A 271 -0.22 27.45 1.91
CA ILE A 271 0.36 26.34 1.16
C ILE A 271 0.32 25.08 2.03
N LEU A 272 -0.27 24.01 1.52
CA LEU A 272 -0.13 22.66 2.06
C LEU A 272 1.29 22.17 1.72
N ALA A 273 1.95 21.45 2.48
CA ALA A 273 1.84 20.70 3.68
C ALA A 273 3.25 20.39 4.16
N ALA A 274 3.47 20.54 5.41
CA ALA A 274 4.64 20.05 6.11
C ALA A 274 4.18 19.30 7.38
N GLY A 275 5.12 18.79 8.16
CA GLY A 275 4.82 17.92 9.30
C GLY A 275 4.54 16.47 8.87
N ASN A 276 4.59 15.55 9.85
CA ASN A 276 4.38 14.12 9.59
C ASN A 276 2.99 13.84 9.01
N SER A 277 1.93 14.40 9.58
CA SER A 277 0.56 14.21 9.07
C SER A 277 0.34 14.87 7.71
N GLY A 278 1.05 15.97 7.41
CA GLY A 278 1.02 16.59 6.08
C GLY A 278 1.69 15.73 5.02
N ILE A 279 2.83 15.11 5.35
CA ILE A 279 3.51 14.15 4.46
C ILE A 279 2.62 12.92 4.23
N GLU A 280 1.93 12.45 5.27
CA GLU A 280 1.04 11.31 5.15
C GLU A 280 -0.18 11.62 4.29
N ALA A 281 -0.79 12.80 4.46
CA ALA A 281 -1.87 13.25 3.58
C ALA A 281 -1.45 13.30 2.11
N ALA A 282 -0.27 13.84 1.81
CA ALA A 282 0.30 13.85 0.46
C ALA A 282 0.57 12.42 -0.05
N THR A 283 1.08 11.55 0.82
CA THR A 283 1.32 10.14 0.49
C THR A 283 0.03 9.41 0.14
N ASN A 284 -1.06 9.64 0.87
CA ASN A 284 -2.37 9.04 0.62
C ASN A 284 -2.92 9.45 -0.76
N ILE A 285 -2.75 10.71 -1.15
CA ILE A 285 -3.13 11.20 -2.49
C ILE A 285 -2.34 10.46 -3.58
N VAL A 286 -1.02 10.32 -3.40
CA VAL A 286 -0.16 9.59 -4.35
C VAL A 286 -0.54 8.11 -4.40
N VAL A 287 -0.84 7.48 -3.26
CA VAL A 287 -1.27 6.08 -3.16
C VAL A 287 -2.57 5.86 -3.93
N GLU A 288 -3.55 6.74 -3.78
CA GLU A 288 -4.84 6.65 -4.49
C GLU A 288 -4.66 6.70 -6.01
N GLN A 289 -3.88 7.65 -6.49
CA GLN A 289 -3.63 7.83 -7.92
C GLN A 289 -2.81 6.66 -8.49
N ALA A 290 -1.77 6.25 -7.76
CA ALA A 290 -0.86 5.20 -8.18
C ALA A 290 -1.53 3.83 -8.22
N GLN A 291 -2.43 3.52 -7.29
CA GLN A 291 -3.10 2.22 -7.21
C GLN A 291 -3.80 1.84 -8.53
N LYS A 292 -4.62 2.74 -9.07
CA LYS A 292 -5.38 2.49 -10.30
C LYS A 292 -4.45 2.26 -11.50
N THR A 293 -3.43 3.11 -11.62
CA THR A 293 -2.44 3.02 -12.71
C THR A 293 -1.59 1.76 -12.61
N MET A 294 -1.11 1.44 -11.41
CA MET A 294 -0.32 0.24 -11.13
C MET A 294 -1.10 -1.03 -11.47
N LEU A 295 -2.35 -1.17 -11.02
CA LEU A 295 -3.19 -2.33 -11.31
C LEU A 295 -3.40 -2.50 -12.81
N LEU A 296 -3.73 -1.43 -13.53
CA LEU A 296 -3.92 -1.46 -14.98
C LEU A 296 -2.64 -1.93 -15.68
N LEU A 297 -1.48 -1.43 -15.25
CA LEU A 297 -0.19 -1.83 -15.82
C LEU A 297 0.15 -3.29 -15.52
N VAL A 298 0.01 -3.74 -14.26
CA VAL A 298 0.29 -5.13 -13.88
C VAL A 298 -0.58 -6.09 -14.70
N TYR A 299 -1.90 -5.92 -14.65
CA TYR A 299 -2.81 -6.78 -15.41
C TYR A 299 -2.62 -6.67 -16.91
N GLY A 300 -2.35 -5.47 -17.43
CA GLY A 300 -2.10 -5.25 -18.85
C GLY A 300 -0.84 -5.94 -19.35
N ILE A 301 0.28 -5.75 -18.66
CA ILE A 301 1.57 -6.30 -19.10
C ILE A 301 1.63 -7.80 -18.87
N VAL A 302 1.21 -8.28 -17.68
CA VAL A 302 1.17 -9.71 -17.38
C VAL A 302 0.19 -10.42 -18.32
N GLY A 303 -1.00 -9.85 -18.57
CA GLY A 303 -1.94 -10.38 -19.54
C GLY A 303 -1.37 -10.44 -20.97
N ALA A 304 -0.63 -9.41 -21.39
CA ALA A 304 0.04 -9.41 -22.69
C ALA A 304 1.12 -10.48 -22.78
N LEU A 305 1.90 -10.72 -21.72
CA LEU A 305 2.90 -11.79 -21.66
C LEU A 305 2.24 -13.18 -21.78
N VAL A 306 1.18 -13.43 -21.04
CA VAL A 306 0.43 -14.69 -21.13
C VAL A 306 -0.19 -14.88 -22.50
N TRP A 307 -0.75 -13.82 -23.09
CA TRP A 307 -1.26 -13.88 -24.46
C TRP A 307 -0.15 -14.13 -25.49
N TRP A 308 0.99 -13.52 -25.31
CA TRP A 308 2.17 -13.73 -26.17
C TRP A 308 2.63 -15.19 -26.13
N GLU A 309 2.69 -15.80 -24.95
CA GLU A 309 3.12 -17.19 -24.76
C GLU A 309 2.16 -18.18 -25.42
N PHE A 310 0.89 -18.08 -25.08
CA PHE A 310 -0.11 -19.09 -25.48
C PHE A 310 -0.87 -18.74 -26.77
N LYS A 311 -0.68 -17.54 -27.34
CA LYS A 311 -1.38 -17.05 -28.53
C LYS A 311 -2.90 -17.20 -28.48
N SER A 312 -3.48 -17.24 -27.28
CA SER A 312 -4.90 -17.47 -27.05
C SER A 312 -5.48 -16.53 -26.02
N PHE A 313 -6.40 -15.67 -26.45
CA PHE A 313 -7.11 -14.75 -25.54
C PHE A 313 -7.96 -15.50 -24.49
N ARG A 314 -8.50 -16.67 -24.84
CA ARG A 314 -9.27 -17.49 -23.89
C ARG A 314 -8.41 -18.01 -22.76
N VAL A 315 -7.18 -18.42 -23.05
CA VAL A 315 -6.22 -18.91 -22.07
C VAL A 315 -5.79 -17.75 -21.15
N MET A 316 -5.48 -16.62 -21.74
CA MET A 316 -5.16 -15.41 -20.98
C MET A 316 -6.29 -15.10 -19.98
N LEU A 317 -7.53 -15.03 -20.41
CA LEU A 317 -8.67 -14.78 -19.52
C LEU A 317 -8.83 -15.87 -18.44
N ALA A 318 -8.63 -17.14 -18.81
CA ALA A 318 -8.74 -18.25 -17.85
C ALA A 318 -7.69 -18.17 -16.73
N ILE A 319 -6.53 -17.60 -17.00
CA ILE A 319 -5.46 -17.38 -16.01
C ILE A 319 -5.70 -16.07 -15.22
N MET A 320 -6.11 -14.99 -15.89
CA MET A 320 -6.24 -13.67 -15.26
C MET A 320 -7.50 -13.52 -14.39
N ILE A 321 -8.63 -14.17 -14.75
CA ILE A 321 -9.88 -14.05 -13.96
C ILE A 321 -9.73 -14.53 -12.52
N PRO A 322 -9.14 -15.73 -12.23
CA PRO A 322 -8.91 -16.16 -10.86
C PRO A 322 -8.04 -15.19 -10.05
N LEU A 323 -7.02 -14.61 -10.68
CA LEU A 323 -6.14 -13.60 -10.03
C LEU A 323 -6.93 -12.35 -9.65
N PHE A 324 -7.80 -11.87 -10.53
CA PHE A 324 -8.66 -10.73 -10.25
C PHE A 324 -9.65 -11.03 -9.10
N ILE A 325 -10.22 -12.24 -9.06
CA ILE A 325 -11.07 -12.65 -7.93
C ILE A 325 -10.28 -12.68 -6.63
N THR A 326 -9.05 -13.18 -6.63
CA THR A 326 -8.17 -13.21 -5.45
C THR A 326 -7.83 -11.81 -4.97
N GLU A 327 -7.55 -10.87 -5.88
CA GLU A 327 -7.34 -9.45 -5.55
C GLU A 327 -8.57 -8.84 -4.85
N VAL A 328 -9.75 -9.06 -5.42
CA VAL A 328 -11.00 -8.55 -4.81
C VAL A 328 -11.21 -9.15 -3.41
N LEU A 329 -10.97 -10.46 -3.24
CA LEU A 329 -11.05 -11.11 -1.94
C LEU A 329 -10.00 -10.58 -0.95
N CYS A 330 -8.79 -10.27 -1.41
CA CYS A 330 -7.77 -9.62 -0.60
C CYS A 330 -8.25 -8.26 -0.07
N LYS A 331 -8.87 -7.45 -0.93
CA LYS A 331 -9.49 -6.17 -0.50
C LYS A 331 -10.61 -6.37 0.51
N VAL A 332 -11.44 -7.41 0.35
CA VAL A 332 -12.48 -7.75 1.34
C VAL A 332 -11.84 -8.08 2.70
N ILE A 333 -10.75 -8.84 2.72
CA ILE A 333 -10.02 -9.15 3.96
C ILE A 333 -9.42 -7.87 4.55
N MET A 334 -8.88 -6.98 3.74
CA MET A 334 -8.39 -5.68 4.22
C MET A 334 -9.49 -4.89 4.91
N VAL A 335 -10.67 -4.81 4.33
CA VAL A 335 -11.84 -4.14 4.95
C VAL A 335 -12.21 -4.80 6.28
N GLN A 336 -12.28 -6.15 6.32
CA GLN A 336 -12.64 -6.88 7.55
C GLN A 336 -11.61 -6.73 8.66
N LEU A 337 -10.33 -6.63 8.32
CA LEU A 337 -9.23 -6.43 9.27
C LEU A 337 -8.96 -4.96 9.58
N ASN A 338 -9.77 -4.05 9.05
CA ASN A 338 -9.58 -2.60 9.16
C ASN A 338 -8.17 -2.16 8.69
N LEU A 339 -7.72 -2.72 7.58
CA LEU A 339 -6.45 -2.37 6.94
C LEU A 339 -6.71 -1.47 5.73
N GLY A 340 -6.14 -0.27 5.74
CA GLY A 340 -6.21 0.64 4.60
C GLY A 340 -5.22 0.29 3.48
N ILE A 341 -5.47 0.85 2.31
CA ILE A 341 -4.48 0.82 1.23
C ILE A 341 -3.46 1.90 1.53
N LYS A 342 -2.26 1.48 1.87
CA LYS A 342 -1.14 2.32 2.27
C LYS A 342 0.15 1.87 1.58
N VAL A 343 1.24 2.59 1.79
CA VAL A 343 2.56 2.27 1.23
C VAL A 343 2.94 0.80 1.45
N ALA A 344 2.61 0.24 2.62
CA ALA A 344 2.88 -1.17 2.96
C ALA A 344 2.07 -2.17 2.14
N THR A 345 0.80 -1.87 1.87
CA THR A 345 -0.13 -2.84 1.26
C THR A 345 -0.18 -2.74 -0.26
N LEU A 346 0.23 -1.61 -0.85
CA LEU A 346 0.30 -1.41 -2.29
C LEU A 346 1.10 -2.50 -3.03
N PRO A 347 2.33 -2.86 -2.61
CA PRO A 347 3.11 -3.87 -3.30
C PRO A 347 2.50 -5.27 -3.24
N VAL A 348 1.68 -5.57 -2.21
CA VAL A 348 1.08 -6.89 -2.01
C VAL A 348 0.27 -7.33 -3.22
N ILE A 349 -0.58 -6.44 -3.73
CA ILE A 349 -1.46 -6.75 -4.87
C ILE A 349 -0.64 -7.00 -6.14
N ALA A 350 0.38 -6.16 -6.40
CA ALA A 350 1.23 -6.32 -7.56
C ALA A 350 2.03 -7.64 -7.52
N LEU A 351 2.57 -7.96 -6.34
CA LEU A 351 3.31 -9.20 -6.11
C LEU A 351 2.40 -10.43 -6.22
N GLY A 352 1.21 -10.36 -5.62
CA GLY A 352 0.24 -11.45 -5.68
C GLY A 352 -0.17 -11.79 -7.11
N VAL A 353 -0.35 -10.80 -7.98
CA VAL A 353 -0.62 -11.02 -9.40
C VAL A 353 0.59 -11.62 -10.12
N GLY A 354 1.81 -11.11 -9.88
CA GLY A 354 3.04 -11.65 -10.47
C GLY A 354 3.24 -13.12 -10.12
N ILE A 355 3.30 -13.44 -8.83
CA ILE A 355 3.51 -14.81 -8.34
C ILE A 355 2.33 -15.74 -8.72
N GLY A 356 1.10 -15.22 -8.66
CA GLY A 356 -0.10 -16.01 -8.93
C GLY A 356 -0.23 -16.44 -10.39
N VAL A 357 0.25 -15.64 -11.34
CA VAL A 357 0.20 -15.97 -12.76
C VAL A 357 1.06 -17.20 -13.09
N ASP A 358 2.17 -17.38 -12.39
CA ASP A 358 3.07 -18.53 -12.57
C ASP A 358 2.36 -19.85 -12.41
N TYR A 359 1.51 -19.96 -11.41
CA TYR A 359 0.72 -21.18 -11.16
C TYR A 359 -0.19 -21.50 -12.35
N GLY A 360 -0.83 -20.48 -12.91
CA GLY A 360 -1.67 -20.61 -14.10
C GLY A 360 -0.86 -21.03 -15.33
N ILE A 361 0.29 -20.43 -15.56
CA ILE A 361 1.20 -20.75 -16.68
C ILE A 361 1.67 -22.20 -16.59
N TYR A 362 2.16 -22.66 -15.42
CA TYR A 362 2.65 -24.02 -15.25
C TYR A 362 1.55 -25.07 -15.44
N ILE A 363 0.35 -24.85 -14.85
CA ILE A 363 -0.78 -25.75 -14.98
C ILE A 363 -1.25 -25.82 -16.44
N TYR A 364 -1.41 -24.68 -17.10
CA TYR A 364 -1.90 -24.65 -18.48
C TYR A 364 -0.90 -25.24 -19.47
N ASN A 365 0.38 -24.91 -19.36
CA ASN A 365 1.42 -25.48 -20.22
C ASN A 365 1.47 -27.02 -20.12
N ARG A 366 1.31 -27.55 -18.90
CA ARG A 366 1.28 -29.00 -18.70
C ARG A 366 0.03 -29.64 -19.28
N LEU A 367 -1.12 -28.99 -19.12
CA LEU A 367 -2.39 -29.41 -19.69
C LEU A 367 -2.29 -29.47 -21.23
N GLU A 368 -1.77 -28.42 -21.86
CA GLU A 368 -1.55 -28.36 -23.31
C GLU A 368 -0.63 -29.48 -23.80
N SER A 369 0.44 -29.78 -23.06
CA SER A 369 1.33 -30.90 -23.39
C SER A 369 0.63 -32.26 -23.40
N PHE A 370 -0.33 -32.49 -22.47
CA PHE A 370 -1.12 -33.74 -22.47
C PHE A 370 -2.19 -33.77 -23.56
N LEU A 371 -2.83 -32.65 -23.84
CA LEU A 371 -3.76 -32.52 -24.97
C LEU A 371 -3.08 -32.78 -26.32
N ALA A 372 -1.85 -32.27 -26.50
CA ALA A 372 -1.02 -32.49 -27.68
C ALA A 372 -0.65 -33.98 -27.86
N LYS A 373 -0.62 -34.78 -26.79
CA LYS A 373 -0.44 -36.23 -26.82
C LYS A 373 -1.73 -37.03 -27.15
N GLY A 374 -2.83 -36.32 -27.40
CA GLY A 374 -4.10 -36.92 -27.78
C GLY A 374 -5.00 -37.38 -26.62
N LEU A 375 -4.69 -37.03 -25.38
CA LEU A 375 -5.59 -37.28 -24.27
C LEU A 375 -6.84 -36.42 -24.39
N ASN A 376 -7.99 -36.95 -23.92
CA ASN A 376 -9.18 -36.12 -23.78
C ASN A 376 -9.00 -35.11 -22.64
N PHE A 377 -9.79 -34.04 -22.60
CA PHE A 377 -9.64 -32.94 -21.67
C PHE A 377 -9.67 -33.35 -20.20
N LYS A 378 -10.56 -34.31 -19.84
CA LYS A 378 -10.69 -34.80 -18.46
C LYS A 378 -9.44 -35.55 -18.00
N ASP A 379 -8.93 -36.43 -18.83
CA ASP A 379 -7.74 -37.23 -18.51
C ASP A 379 -6.49 -36.38 -18.55
N ALA A 380 -6.36 -35.46 -19.52
CA ALA A 380 -5.27 -34.49 -19.59
C ALA A 380 -5.21 -33.61 -18.32
N TYR A 381 -6.37 -33.14 -17.86
CA TYR A 381 -6.46 -32.35 -16.64
C TYR A 381 -6.12 -33.16 -15.40
N PHE A 382 -6.60 -34.39 -15.29
CA PHE A 382 -6.23 -35.30 -14.20
C PHE A 382 -4.73 -35.55 -14.13
N GLU A 383 -4.09 -35.86 -15.26
CA GLU A 383 -2.63 -36.07 -15.33
C GLU A 383 -1.84 -34.79 -15.03
N THR A 384 -2.36 -33.63 -15.42
CA THR A 384 -1.79 -32.33 -15.07
C THR A 384 -1.81 -32.10 -13.57
N LEU A 385 -2.94 -32.35 -12.91
CA LEU A 385 -3.06 -32.22 -11.45
C LEU A 385 -2.15 -33.19 -10.72
N ARG A 386 -2.05 -34.44 -11.21
CA ARG A 386 -1.20 -35.46 -10.62
C ARG A 386 0.29 -35.14 -10.70
N SER A 387 0.74 -34.54 -11.78
CA SER A 387 2.16 -34.21 -12.01
C SER A 387 2.52 -32.81 -11.52
N THR A 388 1.96 -31.78 -12.13
CA THR A 388 2.31 -30.38 -11.87
C THR A 388 1.48 -29.77 -10.75
N GLY A 389 0.19 -30.17 -10.63
CA GLY A 389 -0.70 -29.60 -9.61
C GLY A 389 -0.20 -29.85 -8.18
N VAL A 390 0.38 -31.02 -7.88
CA VAL A 390 0.97 -31.32 -6.56
C VAL A 390 2.17 -30.40 -6.29
N ALA A 391 3.04 -30.18 -7.28
CA ALA A 391 4.19 -29.31 -7.15
C ALA A 391 3.76 -27.86 -6.93
N VAL A 392 2.79 -27.37 -7.70
CA VAL A 392 2.22 -26.02 -7.56
C VAL A 392 1.60 -25.84 -6.18
N ALA A 393 0.80 -26.80 -5.71
CA ALA A 393 0.19 -26.73 -4.38
C ALA A 393 1.24 -26.70 -3.27
N LEU A 394 2.30 -27.54 -3.38
CA LEU A 394 3.40 -27.54 -2.40
C LEU A 394 4.15 -26.20 -2.39
N THR A 395 4.43 -25.65 -3.57
CA THR A 395 5.11 -24.35 -3.70
C THR A 395 4.25 -23.24 -3.09
N ALA A 396 2.93 -23.21 -3.39
CA ALA A 396 2.02 -22.23 -2.82
C ALA A 396 1.97 -22.30 -1.29
N VAL A 397 1.83 -23.53 -0.73
CA VAL A 397 1.81 -23.71 0.74
C VAL A 397 3.14 -23.31 1.39
N THR A 398 4.28 -23.70 0.80
CA THR A 398 5.59 -23.34 1.37
C THR A 398 5.85 -21.83 1.30
N LEU A 399 5.46 -21.17 0.21
CA LEU A 399 5.56 -19.73 0.08
C LEU A 399 4.63 -19.02 1.09
N ALA A 400 3.37 -19.43 1.15
CA ALA A 400 2.39 -18.87 2.09
C ALA A 400 2.87 -19.00 3.53
N LEU A 401 3.37 -20.18 3.94
CA LEU A 401 3.93 -20.40 5.28
C LEU A 401 5.18 -19.55 5.53
N GLY A 402 6.06 -19.44 4.54
CA GLY A 402 7.26 -18.61 4.63
C GLY A 402 6.93 -17.14 4.86
N VAL A 403 6.02 -16.59 4.06
CA VAL A 403 5.60 -15.18 4.17
C VAL A 403 4.74 -14.95 5.41
N PHE A 404 3.91 -15.93 5.80
CA PHE A 404 3.08 -15.84 7.01
C PHE A 404 3.92 -15.66 8.28
N THR A 405 5.19 -16.11 8.31
CA THR A 405 6.07 -15.85 9.45
C THR A 405 6.26 -14.36 9.74
N TRP A 406 6.09 -13.49 8.75
CA TRP A 406 6.13 -12.05 8.93
C TRP A 406 4.99 -11.49 9.79
N ALA A 407 3.87 -12.21 9.88
CA ALA A 407 2.76 -11.85 10.77
C ALA A 407 3.16 -11.77 12.25
N PHE A 408 4.27 -12.44 12.63
CA PHE A 408 4.84 -12.41 13.99
C PHE A 408 5.86 -11.28 14.19
N SER A 409 6.11 -10.44 13.17
CA SER A 409 7.01 -9.29 13.30
C SER A 409 6.54 -8.32 14.36
N ALA A 410 7.47 -7.69 15.07
CA ALA A 410 7.19 -6.56 15.96
C ALA A 410 6.78 -5.30 15.17
N ILE A 411 7.15 -5.22 13.89
CA ILE A 411 6.81 -4.13 12.98
C ILE A 411 5.48 -4.47 12.31
N LYS A 412 4.43 -3.68 12.60
CA LYS A 412 3.08 -3.86 12.05
C LYS A 412 3.07 -3.80 10.51
N PHE A 413 3.81 -2.86 9.93
CA PHE A 413 4.00 -2.77 8.49
C PHE A 413 4.34 -4.12 7.84
N GLN A 414 5.32 -4.83 8.40
CA GLN A 414 5.75 -6.14 7.90
C GLN A 414 4.71 -7.23 8.19
N ALA A 415 4.05 -7.16 9.35
CA ALA A 415 3.04 -8.13 9.76
C ALA A 415 1.81 -8.08 8.84
N ASP A 416 1.30 -6.88 8.53
CA ASP A 416 0.17 -6.67 7.64
C ASP A 416 0.50 -7.16 6.21
N MET A 417 1.69 -6.82 5.70
CA MET A 417 2.16 -7.26 4.39
C MET A 417 2.29 -8.79 4.31
N GLY A 418 2.84 -9.42 5.36
CA GLY A 418 3.00 -10.87 5.43
C GLY A 418 1.67 -11.62 5.48
N LEU A 419 0.71 -11.10 6.23
CA LEU A 419 -0.62 -11.68 6.31
C LEU A 419 -1.35 -11.65 4.96
N LEU A 420 -1.34 -10.49 4.30
CA LEU A 420 -2.01 -10.30 3.02
C LEU A 420 -1.36 -11.10 1.89
N LEU A 421 -0.01 -11.12 1.83
CA LEU A 421 0.71 -11.93 0.84
C LEU A 421 0.51 -13.44 1.05
N ALA A 422 0.43 -13.90 2.31
CA ALA A 422 0.17 -15.30 2.59
C ALA A 422 -1.24 -15.74 2.17
N PHE A 423 -2.20 -14.79 2.17
CA PHE A 423 -3.56 -15.03 1.68
C PHE A 423 -3.61 -15.06 0.15
N MET A 424 -2.92 -14.15 -0.53
CA MET A 424 -2.87 -14.10 -1.99
C MET A 424 -2.12 -15.27 -2.61
#